data_a29676883a15af9c9c5420876d886f01
#
_entry.id   a29676883a15af9c9c5420876d886f01
#
_cell.length_a   1.000
_cell.length_b   1.000
_cell.length_c   1.000
_cell.angle_alpha   90.00
_cell.angle_beta   90.00
_cell.angle_gamma   90.00
#
_symmetry.space_group_name_H-M   'P 1'
#
loop_
_entity.id
_entity.type
_entity.pdbx_description
1 polymer ?
#
loop_
_entity_poly.entity_id
_entity_poly.type
_entity_poly.pdbx_seq_one_letter_code
_entity_poly.pdbx_strand_id
1 'polypeptide(L)'
;DGPSKYTPQVLAALEKCDAKATFFVTAQDANQDYLSYLTDIEAAGHQIALHSASHSYSHIYSSTENFWLDIKALRATLANYIDVDAIHWLRFPGGSTNTVSHRYGGRQIMQQLKAQAEQKGYAWIDWNVCAEDAVGGHPSAGTIYRNVVHETGQQTNCIVLMHDSATTRTTAEALPDIIRWYADNGYTFLTVAEALPLN
;
A
#
# COMPACT_ATOMS: atom_id res chain seq x y z
N ASP A 1 -2.70 0.58 3.94
CA ASP A 1 -3.36 0.34 5.24
C ASP A 1 -4.82 0.82 5.26
N GLY A 2 -5.26 1.57 4.23
CA GLY A 2 -6.65 1.97 4.06
C GLY A 2 -7.57 0.84 3.60
N PRO A 3 -8.81 1.22 3.24
CA PRO A 3 -9.31 2.59 3.18
C PRO A 3 -9.57 3.21 4.56
N SER A 4 -9.59 4.54 4.63
CA SER A 4 -9.79 5.29 5.86
C SER A 4 -10.73 6.49 5.65
N LYS A 5 -11.02 7.23 6.73
CA LYS A 5 -11.76 8.50 6.63
C LYS A 5 -11.06 9.56 5.75
N TYR A 6 -9.78 9.38 5.43
CA TYR A 6 -9.01 10.29 4.58
C TYR A 6 -8.96 9.83 3.11
N THR A 7 -9.41 8.62 2.79
CA THR A 7 -9.46 8.12 1.40
C THR A 7 -10.13 9.09 0.42
N PRO A 8 -11.27 9.75 0.75
CA PRO A 8 -11.88 10.73 -0.16
C PRO A 8 -10.96 11.93 -0.46
N GLN A 9 -10.19 12.39 0.55
CA GLN A 9 -9.23 13.48 0.36
C GLN A 9 -8.04 13.03 -0.52
N VAL A 10 -7.58 11.80 -0.34
CA VAL A 10 -6.53 11.19 -1.18
C VAL A 10 -7.00 11.09 -2.63
N LEU A 11 -8.20 10.55 -2.86
CA LEU A 11 -8.78 10.42 -4.20
C LEU A 11 -8.94 11.78 -4.89
N ALA A 12 -9.44 12.80 -4.18
CA ALA A 12 -9.58 14.15 -4.71
C ALA A 12 -8.22 14.79 -5.09
N ALA A 13 -7.16 14.48 -4.34
CA ALA A 13 -5.81 14.95 -4.66
C ALA A 13 -5.25 14.28 -5.92
N LEU A 14 -5.46 12.96 -6.06
CA LEU A 14 -5.05 12.19 -7.23
C LEU A 14 -5.81 12.64 -8.50
N GLU A 15 -7.14 12.78 -8.41
CA GLU A 15 -7.98 13.25 -9.51
C GLU A 15 -7.55 14.64 -10.02
N LYS A 16 -7.35 15.59 -9.10
CA LYS A 16 -6.97 16.97 -9.43
C LYS A 16 -5.68 17.04 -10.24
N CYS A 17 -4.78 16.08 -10.08
CA CYS A 17 -3.47 16.06 -10.72
C CYS A 17 -3.36 14.98 -11.81
N ASP A 18 -4.47 14.33 -12.18
CA ASP A 18 -4.50 13.19 -13.12
C ASP A 18 -3.46 12.12 -12.79
N ALA A 19 -3.30 11.84 -11.49
CA ALA A 19 -2.33 10.89 -10.99
C ALA A 19 -2.99 9.54 -10.70
N LYS A 20 -2.30 8.45 -11.03
CA LYS A 20 -2.72 7.08 -10.68
C LYS A 20 -1.95 6.56 -9.48
N ALA A 21 -2.57 5.67 -8.73
CA ALA A 21 -1.98 5.05 -7.55
C ALA A 21 -2.42 3.58 -7.40
N THR A 22 -1.63 2.82 -6.62
CA THR A 22 -1.99 1.48 -6.17
C THR A 22 -2.25 1.51 -4.67
N PHE A 23 -3.44 1.10 -4.26
CA PHE A 23 -3.86 1.03 -2.86
C PHE A 23 -3.66 -0.39 -2.33
N PHE A 24 -2.71 -0.57 -1.44
CA PHE A 24 -2.49 -1.83 -0.70
C PHE A 24 -3.39 -1.81 0.54
N VAL A 25 -4.52 -2.51 0.45
CA VAL A 25 -5.64 -2.37 1.39
C VAL A 25 -5.61 -3.37 2.52
N THR A 26 -6.22 -2.99 3.65
CA THR A 26 -6.43 -3.83 4.83
C THR A 26 -7.91 -3.92 5.17
N ALA A 27 -8.27 -4.84 6.08
CA ALA A 27 -9.64 -5.01 6.56
C ALA A 27 -9.72 -5.02 8.09
N GLN A 28 -8.82 -4.26 8.74
CA GLN A 28 -8.81 -4.08 10.19
C GLN A 28 -10.13 -3.44 10.68
N ASP A 29 -10.43 -3.54 11.96
CA ASP A 29 -11.61 -2.92 12.56
C ASP A 29 -11.73 -1.42 12.22
N ALA A 30 -10.59 -0.72 12.18
CA ALA A 30 -10.53 0.70 11.84
C ALA A 30 -10.90 1.02 10.37
N ASN A 31 -10.93 0.02 9.48
CA ASN A 31 -11.28 0.20 8.08
C ASN A 31 -12.74 -0.13 7.77
N GLN A 32 -13.45 -0.86 8.67
CA GLN A 32 -14.76 -1.45 8.38
C GLN A 32 -15.79 -0.42 7.87
N ASP A 33 -15.84 0.76 8.47
CA ASP A 33 -16.78 1.83 8.08
C ASP A 33 -16.42 2.48 6.73
N TYR A 34 -15.25 2.19 6.18
CA TYR A 34 -14.70 2.83 4.99
C TYR A 34 -14.52 1.87 3.80
N LEU A 35 -14.83 0.58 3.96
CA LEU A 35 -14.64 -0.43 2.91
C LEU A 35 -15.45 -0.13 1.64
N SER A 36 -16.56 0.63 1.74
CA SER A 36 -17.30 1.08 0.56
C SER A 36 -16.47 1.96 -0.39
N TYR A 37 -15.44 2.65 0.10
CA TYR A 37 -14.54 3.43 -0.76
C TYR A 37 -13.69 2.58 -1.72
N LEU A 38 -13.66 1.26 -1.56
CA LEU A 38 -13.01 0.37 -2.52
C LEU A 38 -13.61 0.51 -3.93
N THR A 39 -14.94 0.66 -4.01
CA THR A 39 -15.62 0.91 -5.29
C THR A 39 -15.25 2.26 -5.91
N ASP A 40 -15.07 3.29 -5.07
CA ASP A 40 -14.66 4.62 -5.55
C ASP A 40 -13.20 4.61 -6.04
N ILE A 41 -12.31 3.90 -5.33
CA ILE A 41 -10.90 3.71 -5.72
C ILE A 41 -10.83 3.05 -7.11
N GLU A 42 -11.58 1.96 -7.32
CA GLU A 42 -11.61 1.24 -8.60
C GLU A 42 -12.24 2.09 -9.70
N ALA A 43 -13.38 2.74 -9.43
CA ALA A 43 -14.08 3.60 -10.39
C ALA A 43 -13.23 4.81 -10.83
N ALA A 44 -12.37 5.32 -9.97
CA ALA A 44 -11.39 6.37 -10.29
C ALA A 44 -10.19 5.85 -11.12
N GLY A 45 -10.14 4.55 -11.43
CA GLY A 45 -9.09 3.94 -12.23
C GLY A 45 -7.78 3.72 -11.48
N HIS A 46 -7.83 3.66 -10.15
CA HIS A 46 -6.70 3.24 -9.34
C HIS A 46 -6.66 1.72 -9.19
N GLN A 47 -5.50 1.19 -8.90
CA GLN A 47 -5.33 -0.23 -8.63
C GLN A 47 -5.55 -0.53 -7.15
N ILE A 48 -6.27 -1.62 -6.86
CA ILE A 48 -6.33 -2.23 -5.52
C ILE A 48 -5.42 -3.44 -5.51
N ALA A 49 -4.67 -3.59 -4.40
CA ALA A 49 -3.77 -4.69 -4.17
C ALA A 49 -3.89 -5.18 -2.71
N LEU A 50 -3.49 -6.43 -2.46
CA LEU A 50 -3.62 -7.05 -1.15
C LEU A 50 -2.50 -6.59 -0.20
N HIS A 51 -2.86 -6.35 1.07
CA HIS A 51 -1.88 -6.11 2.12
C HIS A 51 -2.02 -7.11 3.26
N SER A 52 -3.08 -7.01 4.05
CA SER A 52 -3.38 -7.92 5.15
C SER A 52 -4.81 -7.66 5.65
N ALA A 53 -5.51 -8.67 6.14
CA ALA A 53 -6.78 -8.44 6.83
C ALA A 53 -6.54 -7.79 8.19
N SER A 54 -5.65 -8.34 9.00
CA SER A 54 -5.44 -7.96 10.40
C SER A 54 -4.29 -6.98 10.63
N HIS A 55 -3.31 -6.93 9.74
CA HIS A 55 -2.04 -6.21 9.88
C HIS A 55 -1.29 -6.52 11.19
N SER A 56 -1.58 -7.67 11.80
CA SER A 56 -0.97 -8.11 13.06
C SER A 56 0.27 -8.95 12.81
N TYR A 57 1.45 -8.36 12.95
CA TYR A 57 2.74 -9.03 12.69
C TYR A 57 2.91 -10.33 13.47
N SER A 58 2.48 -10.37 14.74
CA SER A 58 2.56 -11.56 15.58
C SER A 58 1.63 -12.68 15.10
N HIS A 59 0.56 -12.35 14.40
CA HIS A 59 -0.36 -13.32 13.81
C HIS A 59 0.13 -13.74 12.43
N ILE A 60 0.24 -12.80 11.50
CA ILE A 60 0.53 -13.11 10.08
C ILE A 60 1.88 -13.74 9.87
N TYR A 61 2.88 -13.42 10.68
CA TYR A 61 4.23 -13.97 10.55
C TYR A 61 4.53 -15.13 11.53
N SER A 62 3.56 -15.60 12.29
CA SER A 62 3.76 -16.79 13.15
C SER A 62 3.94 -18.08 12.34
N SER A 63 3.38 -18.15 11.15
CA SER A 63 3.60 -19.22 10.16
C SER A 63 3.18 -18.75 8.76
N THR A 64 3.64 -19.45 7.72
CA THR A 64 3.16 -19.20 6.36
C THR A 64 1.68 -19.48 6.21
N GLU A 65 1.15 -20.47 6.92
CA GLU A 65 -0.27 -20.80 6.92
C GLU A 65 -1.11 -19.62 7.43
N ASN A 66 -0.73 -19.04 8.57
CA ASN A 66 -1.44 -17.92 9.16
C ASN A 66 -1.41 -16.68 8.25
N PHE A 67 -0.31 -16.43 7.55
CA PHE A 67 -0.24 -15.38 6.55
C PHE A 67 -1.29 -15.59 5.43
N TRP A 68 -1.36 -16.80 4.87
CA TRP A 68 -2.31 -17.08 3.79
C TRP A 68 -3.75 -17.18 4.26
N LEU A 69 -4.00 -17.54 5.51
CA LEU A 69 -5.34 -17.44 6.11
C LEU A 69 -5.78 -15.99 6.25
N ASP A 70 -4.88 -15.10 6.64
CA ASP A 70 -5.12 -13.67 6.74
C ASP A 70 -5.39 -13.04 5.33
N ILE A 71 -4.61 -13.38 4.32
CA ILE A 71 -4.86 -12.97 2.94
C ILE A 71 -6.20 -13.50 2.42
N LYS A 72 -6.56 -14.75 2.74
CA LYS A 72 -7.86 -15.31 2.39
C LYS A 72 -9.00 -14.55 3.05
N ALA A 73 -8.86 -14.19 4.32
CA ALA A 73 -9.84 -13.39 5.05
C ALA A 73 -10.00 -12.00 4.42
N LEU A 74 -8.87 -11.34 4.05
CA LEU A 74 -8.91 -10.08 3.32
C LEU A 74 -9.71 -10.23 2.02
N ARG A 75 -9.38 -11.18 1.17
CA ARG A 75 -10.09 -11.40 -0.10
C ARG A 75 -11.58 -11.63 0.11
N ALA A 76 -11.97 -12.42 1.13
CA ALA A 76 -13.38 -12.65 1.45
C ALA A 76 -14.12 -11.37 1.83
N THR A 77 -13.46 -10.46 2.54
CA THR A 77 -14.03 -9.14 2.88
C THR A 77 -14.16 -8.26 1.64
N LEU A 78 -13.11 -8.17 0.82
CA LEU A 78 -13.08 -7.33 -0.38
C LEU A 78 -14.08 -7.78 -1.44
N ALA A 79 -14.36 -9.08 -1.54
CA ALA A 79 -15.32 -9.64 -2.51
C ALA A 79 -16.75 -9.11 -2.38
N ASN A 80 -17.10 -8.46 -1.25
CA ASN A 80 -18.38 -7.79 -1.10
C ASN A 80 -18.45 -6.45 -1.84
N TYR A 81 -17.33 -5.93 -2.35
CA TYR A 81 -17.21 -4.58 -2.92
C TYR A 81 -16.64 -4.58 -4.33
N ILE A 82 -15.68 -5.47 -4.64
CA ILE A 82 -14.89 -5.48 -5.87
C ILE A 82 -14.63 -6.90 -6.36
N ASP A 83 -14.20 -7.05 -7.63
CA ASP A 83 -13.74 -8.32 -8.18
C ASP A 83 -12.33 -8.65 -7.64
N VAL A 84 -12.28 -9.57 -6.69
CA VAL A 84 -11.02 -9.99 -6.06
C VAL A 84 -10.20 -10.95 -6.93
N ASP A 85 -10.79 -11.55 -7.96
CA ASP A 85 -10.07 -12.51 -8.81
C ASP A 85 -9.14 -11.81 -9.79
N ALA A 86 -9.36 -10.52 -10.03
CA ALA A 86 -8.47 -9.65 -10.79
C ALA A 86 -7.23 -9.19 -10.00
N ILE A 87 -7.15 -9.46 -8.69
CA ILE A 87 -6.06 -8.96 -7.84
C ILE A 87 -4.93 -9.97 -7.78
N HIS A 88 -3.79 -9.64 -8.39
CA HIS A 88 -2.57 -10.45 -8.42
C HIS A 88 -1.36 -9.80 -7.72
N TRP A 89 -1.51 -8.58 -7.22
CA TRP A 89 -0.45 -7.86 -6.52
C TRP A 89 -0.69 -7.83 -5.01
N LEU A 90 0.40 -8.00 -4.26
CA LEU A 90 0.39 -7.82 -2.81
C LEU A 90 1.63 -7.04 -2.34
N ARG A 91 1.54 -6.50 -1.14
CA ARG A 91 2.68 -5.97 -0.39
C ARG A 91 2.70 -6.62 0.98
N PHE A 92 3.85 -7.17 1.35
CA PHE A 92 4.03 -7.75 2.68
C PHE A 92 4.06 -6.63 3.74
N PRO A 93 3.31 -6.73 4.85
CA PRO A 93 3.42 -5.79 5.96
C PRO A 93 4.86 -5.62 6.45
N GLY A 94 5.36 -4.38 6.42
CA GLY A 94 6.76 -4.06 6.71
C GLY A 94 7.76 -4.34 5.58
N GLY A 95 7.29 -4.76 4.41
CA GLY A 95 8.11 -5.07 3.23
C GLY A 95 8.64 -6.50 3.18
N SER A 96 9.06 -6.92 1.99
CA SER A 96 9.52 -8.30 1.73
C SER A 96 10.89 -8.63 2.36
N THR A 97 11.58 -7.64 2.86
CA THR A 97 12.90 -7.75 3.52
C THR A 97 12.86 -7.46 5.02
N ASN A 98 11.66 -7.29 5.60
CA ASN A 98 11.52 -6.97 7.02
C ASN A 98 12.12 -8.07 7.90
N THR A 99 12.76 -7.66 9.00
CA THR A 99 13.34 -8.57 9.98
C THR A 99 12.45 -8.78 11.21
N VAL A 100 11.39 -7.99 11.35
CA VAL A 100 10.43 -8.11 12.46
C VAL A 100 9.73 -9.48 12.41
N SER A 101 9.46 -9.98 11.21
CA SER A 101 8.88 -11.30 10.96
C SER A 101 9.71 -12.44 11.56
N HIS A 102 11.05 -12.28 11.66
CA HIS A 102 11.93 -13.29 12.26
C HIS A 102 11.61 -13.60 13.71
N ARG A 103 11.08 -12.61 14.43
CA ARG A 103 10.68 -12.76 15.84
C ARG A 103 9.53 -13.77 16.01
N TYR A 104 8.71 -13.93 14.99
CA TYR A 104 7.48 -14.74 15.06
C TYR A 104 7.61 -16.06 14.31
N GLY A 105 8.06 -16.05 13.07
CA GLY A 105 8.14 -17.21 12.18
C GLY A 105 9.56 -17.67 11.83
N GLY A 106 10.57 -17.07 12.47
CA GLY A 106 11.98 -17.39 12.22
C GLY A 106 12.55 -16.74 10.97
N ARG A 107 13.86 -16.90 10.79
CA ARG A 107 14.63 -16.16 9.76
C ARG A 107 14.24 -16.49 8.32
N GLN A 108 13.60 -17.63 8.08
CA GLN A 108 13.26 -18.09 6.73
C GLN A 108 11.82 -17.74 6.31
N ILE A 109 11.00 -17.20 7.23
CA ILE A 109 9.57 -16.97 6.98
C ILE A 109 9.34 -16.15 5.71
N MET A 110 10.06 -15.04 5.52
CA MET A 110 9.88 -14.18 4.35
C MET A 110 10.31 -14.86 3.04
N GLN A 111 11.38 -15.67 3.07
CA GLN A 111 11.79 -16.43 1.89
C GLN A 111 10.72 -17.46 1.50
N GLN A 112 10.14 -18.15 2.47
CA GLN A 112 9.07 -19.13 2.24
C GLN A 112 7.80 -18.42 1.71
N LEU A 113 7.42 -17.30 2.29
CA LEU A 113 6.25 -16.54 1.86
C LEU A 113 6.39 -16.01 0.42
N LYS A 114 7.57 -15.52 0.05
CA LYS A 114 7.85 -15.08 -1.33
C LYS A 114 7.72 -16.22 -2.33
N ALA A 115 8.33 -17.37 -2.05
CA ALA A 115 8.21 -18.56 -2.90
C ALA A 115 6.76 -19.06 -3.02
N GLN A 116 5.99 -19.02 -1.93
CA GLN A 116 4.58 -19.38 -1.95
C GLN A 116 3.71 -18.35 -2.69
N ALA A 117 4.07 -17.05 -2.64
CA ALA A 117 3.37 -16.02 -3.39
C ALA A 117 3.47 -16.28 -4.90
N GLU A 118 4.69 -16.54 -5.40
CA GLU A 118 4.92 -16.93 -6.79
C GLU A 118 4.10 -18.17 -7.20
N GLN A 119 4.14 -19.23 -6.38
CA GLN A 119 3.39 -20.47 -6.63
C GLN A 119 1.86 -20.25 -6.68
N LYS A 120 1.37 -19.24 -5.96
CA LYS A 120 -0.05 -18.87 -5.91
C LYS A 120 -0.44 -17.83 -6.96
N GLY A 121 0.48 -17.43 -7.84
CA GLY A 121 0.23 -16.44 -8.89
C GLY A 121 0.18 -14.99 -8.39
N TYR A 122 0.77 -14.70 -7.23
CA TYR A 122 0.92 -13.35 -6.73
C TYR A 122 2.32 -12.80 -7.01
N ALA A 123 2.37 -11.55 -7.48
CA ALA A 123 3.56 -10.72 -7.41
C ALA A 123 3.52 -9.83 -6.17
N TRP A 124 4.69 -9.39 -5.72
CA TRP A 124 4.79 -8.43 -4.63
C TRP A 124 5.72 -7.29 -5.01
N ILE A 125 5.57 -6.17 -4.30
CA ILE A 125 6.40 -5.00 -4.52
C ILE A 125 6.65 -4.26 -3.21
N ASP A 126 7.89 -3.85 -3.00
CA ASP A 126 8.29 -2.94 -1.93
C ASP A 126 8.30 -1.49 -2.44
N TRP A 127 9.17 -0.66 -1.92
CA TRP A 127 9.33 0.74 -2.29
C TRP A 127 10.81 1.13 -2.30
N ASN A 128 11.11 2.23 -2.96
CA ASN A 128 12.44 2.84 -2.97
C ASN A 128 12.43 4.31 -2.55
N VAL A 129 11.25 4.86 -2.23
CA VAL A 129 11.06 6.17 -1.62
C VAL A 129 10.08 6.02 -0.47
N CYS A 130 10.46 6.41 0.75
CA CYS A 130 9.61 6.35 1.93
C CYS A 130 9.25 7.76 2.40
N ALA A 131 7.97 8.05 2.56
CA ALA A 131 7.51 9.33 3.09
C ALA A 131 7.76 9.48 4.60
N GLU A 132 8.02 8.38 5.30
CA GLU A 132 8.13 8.30 6.77
C GLU A 132 6.91 8.89 7.50
N ASP A 133 5.76 8.79 6.87
CA ASP A 133 4.50 9.40 7.31
C ASP A 133 3.80 8.65 8.45
N ALA A 134 4.11 7.36 8.61
CA ALA A 134 3.56 6.49 9.66
C ALA A 134 4.53 6.28 10.84
N VAL A 135 5.65 7.00 10.90
CA VAL A 135 6.56 6.95 12.04
C VAL A 135 5.98 7.69 13.24
N GLY A 136 6.38 7.29 14.44
CA GLY A 136 5.92 7.95 15.68
C GLY A 136 6.12 9.45 15.66
N GLY A 137 5.21 10.20 16.33
CA GLY A 137 5.29 11.66 16.43
C GLY A 137 4.47 12.43 15.38
N HIS A 138 3.75 11.76 14.48
CA HIS A 138 2.87 12.37 13.48
C HIS A 138 3.55 13.51 12.71
N PRO A 139 4.43 13.23 11.75
CA PRO A 139 5.17 14.24 11.02
C PRO A 139 4.22 15.23 10.31
N SER A 140 4.64 16.48 10.22
CA SER A 140 3.85 17.50 9.50
C SER A 140 3.82 17.22 7.99
N ALA A 141 2.82 17.73 7.29
CA ALA A 141 2.73 17.63 5.83
C ALA A 141 4.00 18.12 5.13
N GLY A 142 4.58 19.25 5.60
CA GLY A 142 5.84 19.77 5.08
C GLY A 142 7.05 18.86 5.36
N THR A 143 7.04 18.08 6.45
CA THR A 143 8.10 17.09 6.72
C THR A 143 7.97 15.91 5.77
N ILE A 144 6.76 15.37 5.61
CA ILE A 144 6.46 14.28 4.67
C ILE A 144 6.89 14.65 3.24
N TYR A 145 6.52 15.86 2.79
CA TYR A 145 6.94 16.38 1.49
C TYR A 145 8.47 16.39 1.34
N ARG A 146 9.19 16.94 2.32
CA ARG A 146 10.66 16.98 2.27
C ARG A 146 11.31 15.60 2.26
N ASN A 147 10.75 14.65 3.02
CA ASN A 147 11.25 13.28 3.04
C ASN A 147 11.14 12.65 1.64
N VAL A 148 9.97 12.76 1.00
CA VAL A 148 9.76 12.23 -0.34
C VAL A 148 10.71 12.86 -1.35
N VAL A 149 10.82 14.19 -1.38
CA VAL A 149 11.72 14.89 -2.30
C VAL A 149 13.18 14.50 -2.07
N HIS A 150 13.60 14.43 -0.81
CA HIS A 150 14.97 14.06 -0.44
C HIS A 150 15.31 12.61 -0.85
N GLU A 151 14.43 11.65 -0.54
CA GLU A 151 14.65 10.24 -0.89
C GLU A 151 14.55 9.99 -2.39
N THR A 152 13.71 10.72 -3.11
CA THR A 152 13.66 10.64 -4.57
C THR A 152 15.00 10.99 -5.19
N GLY A 153 15.66 12.06 -4.72
CA GLY A 153 16.98 12.45 -5.21
C GLY A 153 17.02 12.55 -6.73
N GLN A 154 17.84 11.72 -7.36
CA GLN A 154 17.99 11.64 -8.84
C GLN A 154 17.40 10.34 -9.42
N GLN A 155 16.59 9.61 -8.68
CA GLN A 155 15.95 8.38 -9.17
C GLN A 155 14.96 8.73 -10.28
N THR A 156 14.96 7.96 -11.36
CA THR A 156 14.04 8.14 -12.49
C THR A 156 12.79 7.26 -12.38
N ASN A 157 12.84 6.23 -11.55
CA ASN A 157 11.71 5.33 -11.29
C ASN A 157 11.51 5.25 -9.78
N CYS A 158 10.37 5.73 -9.31
CA CYS A 158 10.05 5.82 -7.89
C CYS A 158 8.80 5.01 -7.54
N ILE A 159 8.93 4.17 -6.54
CA ILE A 159 7.80 3.53 -5.86
C ILE A 159 7.73 4.19 -4.49
N VAL A 160 6.79 5.11 -4.35
CA VAL A 160 6.67 5.95 -3.16
C VAL A 160 5.73 5.30 -2.16
N LEU A 161 6.23 4.97 -0.97
CA LEU A 161 5.42 4.49 0.14
C LEU A 161 4.83 5.66 0.91
N MET A 162 3.50 5.67 0.99
CA MET A 162 2.71 6.52 1.89
C MET A 162 1.55 5.70 2.45
N HIS A 163 0.95 6.16 3.54
CA HIS A 163 -0.14 5.46 4.19
C HIS A 163 -1.46 6.24 4.12
N ASP A 164 -2.53 5.52 3.77
CA ASP A 164 -3.92 5.96 3.94
C ASP A 164 -4.51 5.23 5.15
N SER A 165 -4.39 5.82 6.32
CA SER A 165 -4.89 5.23 7.57
C SER A 165 -5.59 6.28 8.43
N ALA A 166 -6.30 5.84 9.46
CA ALA A 166 -7.02 6.73 10.37
C ALA A 166 -6.10 7.75 11.10
N THR A 167 -4.79 7.51 11.12
CA THR A 167 -3.79 8.32 11.82
C THR A 167 -2.92 9.18 10.91
N THR A 168 -3.02 9.02 9.58
CA THR A 168 -2.14 9.69 8.61
C THR A 168 -2.81 10.87 7.88
N ARG A 169 -3.51 11.73 8.64
CA ARG A 169 -4.13 12.95 8.10
C ARG A 169 -3.13 13.83 7.34
N THR A 170 -1.94 14.00 7.89
CA THR A 170 -0.89 14.86 7.32
C THR A 170 -0.34 14.33 6.00
N THR A 171 -0.47 13.02 5.74
CA THR A 171 -0.17 12.42 4.43
C THR A 171 -1.15 12.91 3.37
N ALA A 172 -2.45 12.86 3.66
CA ALA A 172 -3.47 13.37 2.75
C ALA A 172 -3.32 14.89 2.50
N GLU A 173 -2.85 15.65 3.50
CA GLU A 173 -2.54 17.08 3.38
C GLU A 173 -1.28 17.33 2.53
N ALA A 174 -0.26 16.47 2.60
CA ALA A 174 0.99 16.61 1.84
C ALA A 174 0.86 16.17 0.38
N LEU A 175 -0.06 15.26 0.09
CA LEU A 175 -0.16 14.56 -1.19
C LEU A 175 -0.28 15.49 -2.41
N PRO A 176 -1.10 16.57 -2.41
CA PRO A 176 -1.19 17.47 -3.55
C PRO A 176 0.14 18.13 -3.94
N ASP A 177 0.94 18.52 -2.95
CA ASP A 177 2.24 19.16 -3.20
C ASP A 177 3.28 18.14 -3.66
N ILE A 178 3.24 16.92 -3.13
CA ILE A 178 4.09 15.80 -3.58
C ILE A 178 3.80 15.47 -5.04
N ILE A 179 2.53 15.29 -5.42
CA ILE A 179 2.16 14.97 -6.80
C ILE A 179 2.60 16.09 -7.74
N ARG A 180 2.34 17.35 -7.36
CA ARG A 180 2.76 18.49 -8.16
C ARG A 180 4.27 18.52 -8.37
N TRP A 181 5.04 18.31 -7.30
CA TRP A 181 6.50 18.27 -7.41
C TRP A 181 6.98 17.19 -8.39
N TYR A 182 6.42 15.97 -8.32
CA TYR A 182 6.77 14.92 -9.28
C TYR A 182 6.39 15.30 -10.72
N ALA A 183 5.20 15.87 -10.94
CA ALA A 183 4.75 16.32 -12.25
C ALA A 183 5.66 17.42 -12.82
N ASP A 184 6.02 18.41 -12.00
CA ASP A 184 6.92 19.51 -12.39
C ASP A 184 8.34 19.04 -12.69
N ASN A 185 8.75 17.87 -12.16
CA ASN A 185 10.03 17.23 -12.46
C ASN A 185 9.96 16.16 -13.56
N GLY A 186 8.84 16.09 -14.29
CA GLY A 186 8.69 15.25 -15.49
C GLY A 186 8.35 13.79 -15.23
N TYR A 187 7.92 13.43 -14.03
CA TYR A 187 7.43 12.07 -13.74
C TYR A 187 6.00 11.89 -14.22
N THR A 188 5.68 10.66 -14.60
CA THR A 188 4.33 10.19 -14.88
C THR A 188 3.87 9.23 -13.79
N PHE A 189 2.55 9.22 -13.53
CA PHE A 189 1.96 8.40 -12.47
C PHE A 189 1.28 7.17 -13.06
N LEU A 190 1.71 6.01 -12.60
CA LEU A 190 1.19 4.71 -13.05
C LEU A 190 0.77 3.89 -11.85
N THR A 191 -0.18 3.00 -12.06
CA THR A 191 -0.41 1.89 -11.13
C THR A 191 0.75 0.90 -11.21
N VAL A 192 0.89 0.05 -10.18
CA VAL A 192 1.92 -1.01 -10.20
C VAL A 192 1.73 -1.96 -11.37
N ALA A 193 0.48 -2.29 -11.71
CA ALA A 193 0.19 -3.18 -12.83
C ALA A 193 0.54 -2.56 -14.19
N GLU A 194 0.37 -1.25 -14.36
CA GLU A 194 0.78 -0.54 -15.58
C GLU A 194 2.31 -0.43 -15.69
N ALA A 195 2.98 -0.14 -14.56
CA ALA A 195 4.44 0.00 -14.54
C ALA A 195 5.18 -1.33 -14.67
N LEU A 196 4.61 -2.41 -14.13
CA LEU A 196 5.21 -3.74 -14.04
C LEU A 196 4.18 -4.81 -14.45
N PRO A 197 3.80 -4.89 -15.73
CA PRO A 197 2.81 -5.87 -16.18
C PRO A 197 3.28 -7.31 -15.90
N LEU A 198 2.39 -8.12 -15.37
CA LEU A 198 2.63 -9.56 -15.18
C LEU A 198 2.50 -10.26 -16.51
N ASN A 199 3.50 -11.10 -16.85
CA ASN A 199 3.54 -11.90 -18.08
C ASN A 199 2.66 -13.14 -17.97
#